data_36239a9d193f1149eb9724aa635a040d
#
_entry.id   36239a9d193f1149eb9724aa635a040d
#
_cell.length_a   1.000
_cell.length_b   1.000
_cell.length_c   1.000
_cell.angle_alpha   90.00
_cell.angle_beta   90.00
_cell.angle_gamma   90.00
#
_symmetry.space_group_name_H-M   'P 1'
#
loop_
_entity.id
_entity.type
_entity.pdbx_description
1 polymer ?
#
loop_
_entity_poly.entity_id
_entity_poly.type
_entity_poly.pdbx_seq_one_letter_code
_entity_poly.pdbx_strand_id
1 'polypeptide(L)'
;MTAAINVKRFVLRTLVLPPARAAYALWVLLSFVAIGGGALLALVVLPRLRWRRLAARALARTFLQLAGMPLTVRGAERLPPGQCVVVCNHASYLDGIVLTAALPPRFGFVIKREMAAVPLAGALLRRLGSEFVERFDRTRGAADARRVLRNATQGGSLVFFPEGTFTRTPGLLGFHTGAFAAACRAGCPLVPALLRGTRRALPPGGAWPRPGAIDMEILTPLAAAVDAGERCAPLLRERARAMMLAALGEPDLTCCDDTGRPPDTTRARSAPASRP
;
A
#
# COMPACT_ATOMS: atom_id res chain seq x y z
N MET A 1 9.28 -20.51 -16.13
CA MET A 1 10.35 -21.14 -15.33
C MET A 1 10.56 -20.49 -13.95
N THR A 2 10.21 -19.22 -13.74
CA THR A 2 10.45 -18.48 -12.48
C THR A 2 9.54 -18.90 -11.31
N ALA A 3 8.32 -19.35 -11.56
CA ALA A 3 7.38 -19.76 -10.50
C ALA A 3 7.79 -21.07 -9.80
N ALA A 4 8.32 -22.05 -10.56
CA ALA A 4 8.72 -23.36 -10.02
C ALA A 4 9.96 -23.27 -9.11
N ILE A 5 10.86 -22.31 -9.37
CA ILE A 5 12.06 -22.07 -8.55
C ILE A 5 11.66 -21.47 -7.19
N ASN A 6 10.63 -20.62 -7.16
CA ASN A 6 10.14 -20.04 -5.92
C ASN A 6 9.44 -21.08 -5.02
N VAL A 7 8.70 -22.01 -5.60
CA VAL A 7 8.05 -23.10 -4.82
C VAL A 7 9.08 -24.04 -4.19
N LYS A 8 10.12 -24.45 -4.91
CA LYS A 8 11.18 -25.30 -4.35
C LYS A 8 11.98 -24.61 -3.23
N ARG A 9 12.31 -23.32 -3.40
CA ARG A 9 12.94 -22.53 -2.32
C ARG A 9 12.00 -22.30 -1.13
N PHE A 10 10.70 -22.20 -1.36
CA PHE A 10 9.68 -22.12 -0.34
C PHE A 10 9.63 -23.41 0.49
N VAL A 11 9.53 -24.57 -0.16
CA VAL A 11 9.47 -25.87 0.49
C VAL A 11 10.77 -26.20 1.27
N LEU A 12 11.95 -25.92 0.71
CA LEU A 12 13.23 -26.16 1.40
C LEU A 12 13.40 -25.30 2.66
N ARG A 13 12.92 -24.03 2.64
CA ARG A 13 12.92 -23.15 3.83
C ARG A 13 11.90 -23.57 4.89
N THR A 14 10.86 -24.31 4.51
CA THR A 14 9.83 -24.83 5.45
C THR A 14 10.37 -25.97 6.32
N LEU A 15 11.25 -26.78 5.76
CA LEU A 15 11.84 -27.96 6.43
C LEU A 15 12.87 -27.61 7.54
N VAL A 16 13.29 -26.34 7.65
CA VAL A 16 14.31 -25.88 8.63
C VAL A 16 13.73 -24.94 9.68
N LEU A 17 12.41 -24.74 9.72
CA LEU A 17 11.80 -23.90 10.75
C LEU A 17 11.66 -24.65 12.08
N PRO A 18 11.93 -23.99 13.22
CA PRO A 18 11.57 -24.54 14.51
C PRO A 18 10.07 -24.93 14.52
N PRO A 19 9.70 -26.05 15.10
CA PRO A 19 8.32 -26.61 15.01
C PRO A 19 7.25 -25.59 15.43
N ALA A 20 7.50 -24.78 16.45
CA ALA A 20 6.58 -23.73 16.88
C ALA A 20 6.36 -22.64 15.80
N ARG A 21 7.38 -22.29 15.02
CA ARG A 21 7.24 -21.33 13.91
C ARG A 21 6.51 -21.94 12.73
N ALA A 22 6.74 -23.21 12.45
CA ALA A 22 6.01 -23.93 11.40
C ALA A 22 4.51 -24.04 11.75
N ALA A 23 4.18 -24.39 12.98
CA ALA A 23 2.81 -24.45 13.48
C ALA A 23 2.11 -23.09 13.41
N TYR A 24 2.78 -22.01 13.82
CA TYR A 24 2.26 -20.66 13.71
C TYR A 24 2.04 -20.24 12.24
N ALA A 25 3.00 -20.52 11.37
CA ALA A 25 2.87 -20.19 9.94
C ALA A 25 1.70 -20.96 9.28
N LEU A 26 1.53 -22.22 9.63
CA LEU A 26 0.38 -23.02 9.17
C LEU A 26 -0.93 -22.43 9.71
N TRP A 27 -1.00 -22.08 10.98
CA TRP A 27 -2.16 -21.43 11.59
C TRP A 27 -2.54 -20.14 10.84
N VAL A 28 -1.56 -19.25 10.57
CA VAL A 28 -1.81 -18.01 9.85
C VAL A 28 -2.26 -18.28 8.42
N LEU A 29 -1.67 -19.27 7.75
CA LEU A 29 -2.08 -19.66 6.40
C LEU A 29 -3.52 -20.18 6.38
N LEU A 30 -3.89 -21.08 7.30
CA LEU A 30 -5.25 -21.61 7.40
C LEU A 30 -6.26 -20.50 7.72
N SER A 31 -5.90 -19.59 8.65
CA SER A 31 -6.70 -18.42 8.98
C SER A 31 -6.88 -17.50 7.75
N PHE A 32 -5.81 -17.27 6.99
CA PHE A 32 -5.86 -16.47 5.77
C PHE A 32 -6.76 -17.09 4.69
N VAL A 33 -6.66 -18.41 4.48
CA VAL A 33 -7.50 -19.12 3.51
C VAL A 33 -8.97 -19.12 3.94
N ALA A 34 -9.26 -19.39 5.21
CA ALA A 34 -10.63 -19.40 5.74
C ALA A 34 -11.27 -18.00 5.67
N ILE A 35 -10.57 -16.98 6.13
CA ILE A 35 -11.04 -15.58 6.09
C ILE A 35 -11.14 -15.08 4.65
N GLY A 36 -10.16 -15.40 3.80
CA GLY A 36 -10.18 -15.07 2.38
C GLY A 36 -11.35 -15.72 1.63
N GLY A 37 -11.64 -16.99 1.93
CA GLY A 37 -12.81 -17.70 1.42
C GLY A 37 -14.12 -17.04 1.87
N GLY A 38 -14.23 -16.70 3.15
CA GLY A 38 -15.37 -15.94 3.69
C GLY A 38 -15.52 -14.56 3.04
N ALA A 39 -14.42 -13.87 2.77
CA ALA A 39 -14.43 -12.59 2.06
C ALA A 39 -14.94 -12.76 0.62
N LEU A 40 -14.45 -13.76 -0.11
CA LEU A 40 -14.93 -14.06 -1.46
C LEU A 40 -16.42 -14.38 -1.49
N LEU A 41 -16.90 -15.19 -0.55
CA LEU A 41 -18.32 -15.51 -0.40
C LEU A 41 -19.14 -14.25 -0.13
N ALA A 42 -18.71 -13.42 0.83
CA ALA A 42 -19.39 -12.15 1.14
C ALA A 42 -19.46 -11.21 -0.07
N LEU A 43 -18.41 -11.18 -0.90
CA LEU A 43 -18.39 -10.37 -2.11
C LEU A 43 -19.33 -10.88 -3.21
N VAL A 44 -19.60 -12.18 -3.25
CA VAL A 44 -20.58 -12.76 -4.18
C VAL A 44 -22.00 -12.46 -3.71
N VAL A 45 -22.27 -12.69 -2.42
CA VAL A 45 -23.62 -12.60 -1.83
C VAL A 45 -24.06 -11.15 -1.62
N LEU A 46 -23.17 -10.26 -1.19
CA LEU A 46 -23.52 -8.88 -0.86
C LEU A 46 -23.67 -8.01 -2.11
N PRO A 47 -24.85 -7.41 -2.38
CA PRO A 47 -25.07 -6.67 -3.63
C PRO A 47 -24.41 -5.29 -3.63
N ARG A 48 -24.36 -4.59 -2.48
CA ARG A 48 -23.90 -3.20 -2.38
C ARG A 48 -22.43 -3.11 -2.01
N LEU A 49 -21.69 -2.22 -2.67
CA LEU A 49 -20.27 -1.98 -2.42
C LEU A 49 -19.96 -1.66 -0.95
N ARG A 50 -20.80 -0.84 -0.30
CA ARG A 50 -20.65 -0.50 1.12
C ARG A 50 -20.65 -1.76 2.01
N TRP A 51 -21.57 -2.70 1.79
CA TRP A 51 -21.66 -3.93 2.58
C TRP A 51 -20.46 -4.83 2.35
N ARG A 52 -19.98 -4.93 1.09
CA ARG A 52 -18.75 -5.67 0.75
C ARG A 52 -17.54 -5.11 1.48
N ARG A 53 -17.38 -3.79 1.50
CA ARG A 53 -16.28 -3.13 2.21
C ARG A 53 -16.39 -3.25 3.73
N LEU A 54 -17.60 -3.22 4.29
CA LEU A 54 -17.82 -3.49 5.72
C LEU A 54 -17.45 -4.92 6.09
N ALA A 55 -17.87 -5.91 5.31
CA ALA A 55 -17.50 -7.31 5.50
C ALA A 55 -15.99 -7.51 5.39
N ALA A 56 -15.36 -6.95 4.35
CA ALA A 56 -13.91 -7.01 4.17
C ALA A 56 -13.15 -6.39 5.36
N ARG A 57 -13.64 -5.27 5.89
CA ARG A 57 -13.06 -4.63 7.09
C ARG A 57 -13.17 -5.51 8.33
N ALA A 58 -14.33 -6.10 8.58
CA ALA A 58 -14.53 -7.01 9.71
C ALA A 58 -13.63 -8.23 9.60
N LEU A 59 -13.62 -8.87 8.43
CA LEU A 59 -12.79 -10.06 8.16
C LEU A 59 -11.28 -9.74 8.24
N ALA A 60 -10.84 -8.59 7.75
CA ALA A 60 -9.44 -8.16 7.87
C ALA A 60 -9.04 -7.97 9.35
N ARG A 61 -9.93 -7.39 10.18
CA ARG A 61 -9.70 -7.26 11.64
C ARG A 61 -9.61 -8.62 12.32
N THR A 62 -10.54 -9.53 12.02
CA THR A 62 -10.52 -10.88 12.54
C THR A 62 -9.24 -11.61 12.14
N PHE A 63 -8.81 -11.48 10.88
CA PHE A 63 -7.55 -12.07 10.43
C PHE A 63 -6.35 -11.55 11.23
N LEU A 64 -6.21 -10.23 11.40
CA LEU A 64 -5.11 -9.65 12.17
C LEU A 64 -5.11 -10.12 13.63
N GLN A 65 -6.27 -10.25 14.26
CA GLN A 65 -6.42 -10.77 15.61
C GLN A 65 -5.98 -12.24 15.69
N LEU A 66 -6.48 -13.11 14.80
CA LEU A 66 -6.12 -14.53 14.76
C LEU A 66 -4.64 -14.75 14.44
N ALA A 67 -4.05 -13.86 13.64
CA ALA A 67 -2.63 -13.86 13.32
C ALA A 67 -1.75 -13.29 14.45
N GLY A 68 -2.30 -12.91 15.61
CA GLY A 68 -1.54 -12.32 16.70
C GLY A 68 -0.87 -10.99 16.31
N MET A 69 -1.55 -10.20 15.45
CA MET A 69 -1.11 -8.91 14.93
C MET A 69 -2.10 -7.81 15.37
N PRO A 70 -2.17 -7.47 16.67
CA PRO A 70 -3.10 -6.46 17.15
C PRO A 70 -2.85 -5.13 16.45
N LEU A 71 -3.93 -4.52 15.96
CA LEU A 71 -3.91 -3.25 15.23
C LEU A 71 -4.35 -2.11 16.14
N THR A 72 -3.47 -1.12 16.32
CA THR A 72 -3.78 0.15 16.96
C THR A 72 -3.90 1.24 15.89
N VAL A 73 -4.94 2.06 15.96
CA VAL A 73 -5.14 3.20 15.05
C VAL A 73 -5.16 4.48 15.89
N ARG A 74 -4.21 5.36 15.62
CA ARG A 74 -4.06 6.67 16.27
C ARG A 74 -4.42 7.78 15.30
N GLY A 75 -5.02 8.86 15.79
CA GLY A 75 -5.40 10.00 14.96
C GLY A 75 -6.61 9.75 14.08
N ALA A 76 -7.44 8.74 14.36
CA ALA A 76 -8.63 8.42 13.57
C ALA A 76 -9.62 9.59 13.50
N GLU A 77 -9.64 10.43 14.53
CA GLU A 77 -10.44 11.66 14.63
C GLU A 77 -10.03 12.75 13.65
N ARG A 78 -8.78 12.68 13.15
CA ARG A 78 -8.26 13.63 12.15
C ARG A 78 -8.75 13.32 10.73
N LEU A 79 -9.35 12.14 10.53
CA LEU A 79 -9.82 11.76 9.22
C LEU A 79 -11.08 12.59 8.87
N PRO A 80 -11.03 13.41 7.79
CA PRO A 80 -12.18 14.24 7.41
C PRO A 80 -13.46 13.40 7.26
N PRO A 81 -14.62 13.88 7.69
CA PRO A 81 -15.89 13.15 7.54
C PRO A 81 -16.30 13.01 6.07
N GLY A 82 -15.93 13.97 5.24
CA GLY A 82 -16.15 14.01 3.80
C GLY A 82 -15.10 13.28 2.98
N GLN A 83 -15.02 13.61 1.71
CA GLN A 83 -14.05 13.09 0.76
C GLN A 83 -12.62 13.48 1.15
N CYS A 84 -11.69 12.56 1.00
CA CYS A 84 -10.25 12.84 1.12
C CYS A 84 -9.43 11.78 0.37
N VAL A 85 -8.17 12.11 0.10
CA VAL A 85 -7.17 11.18 -0.42
C VAL A 85 -6.21 10.82 0.71
N VAL A 86 -6.08 9.54 1.02
CA VAL A 86 -5.11 9.03 1.99
C VAL A 86 -3.85 8.57 1.26
N VAL A 87 -2.68 8.98 1.75
CA VAL A 87 -1.37 8.46 1.32
C VAL A 87 -0.69 7.76 2.49
N CYS A 88 -0.16 6.56 2.26
CA CYS A 88 0.45 5.75 3.30
C CYS A 88 1.79 5.19 2.82
N ASN A 89 2.78 5.06 3.72
CA ASN A 89 4.01 4.34 3.43
C ASN A 89 3.73 2.87 3.12
N HIS A 90 4.61 2.25 2.33
CA HIS A 90 4.48 0.86 1.91
C HIS A 90 5.68 0.04 2.37
N ALA A 91 5.45 -0.97 3.20
CA ALA A 91 6.49 -1.74 3.84
C ALA A 91 6.29 -3.26 3.78
N SER A 92 5.07 -3.72 3.40
CA SER A 92 4.69 -5.13 3.45
C SER A 92 3.50 -5.45 2.56
N TYR A 93 3.35 -6.71 2.18
CA TYR A 93 2.11 -7.23 1.58
C TYR A 93 0.90 -7.14 2.52
N LEU A 94 1.13 -7.03 3.85
CA LEU A 94 0.07 -6.87 4.84
C LEU A 94 -0.57 -5.49 4.84
N ASP A 95 0.09 -4.47 4.27
CA ASP A 95 -0.37 -3.08 4.38
C ASP A 95 -1.78 -2.87 3.82
N GLY A 96 -2.12 -3.54 2.72
CA GLY A 96 -3.47 -3.49 2.16
C GLY A 96 -4.54 -4.08 3.09
N ILE A 97 -4.21 -5.16 3.80
CA ILE A 97 -5.10 -5.79 4.79
C ILE A 97 -5.26 -4.88 6.00
N VAL A 98 -4.15 -4.30 6.49
CA VAL A 98 -4.13 -3.39 7.64
C VAL A 98 -4.95 -2.13 7.34
N LEU A 99 -4.76 -1.50 6.18
CA LEU A 99 -5.56 -0.33 5.78
C LEU A 99 -7.04 -0.67 5.59
N THR A 100 -7.36 -1.86 5.06
CA THR A 100 -8.75 -2.34 4.98
C THR A 100 -9.38 -2.50 6.36
N ALA A 101 -8.62 -3.00 7.35
CA ALA A 101 -9.07 -3.14 8.73
C ALA A 101 -9.22 -1.81 9.45
N ALA A 102 -8.32 -0.85 9.19
CA ALA A 102 -8.24 0.42 9.88
C ALA A 102 -9.25 1.45 9.37
N LEU A 103 -9.30 1.67 8.05
CA LEU A 103 -10.03 2.77 7.44
C LEU A 103 -11.55 2.50 7.36
N PRO A 104 -12.38 3.55 7.36
CA PRO A 104 -13.82 3.44 7.08
C PRO A 104 -14.09 2.83 5.69
N PRO A 105 -15.29 2.21 5.49
CA PRO A 105 -15.60 1.47 4.26
C PRO A 105 -15.88 2.36 3.03
N ARG A 106 -15.67 3.67 3.13
CA ARG A 106 -15.82 4.62 2.02
C ARG A 106 -14.62 4.65 1.08
N PHE A 107 -13.47 4.15 1.53
CA PHE A 107 -12.22 4.22 0.77
C PHE A 107 -12.11 3.14 -0.31
N GLY A 108 -11.70 3.56 -1.52
CA GLY A 108 -11.22 2.70 -2.59
C GLY A 108 -9.68 2.71 -2.65
N PHE A 109 -9.08 1.59 -3.01
CA PHE A 109 -7.62 1.47 -3.11
C PHE A 109 -7.17 1.68 -4.56
N VAL A 110 -6.07 2.42 -4.74
CA VAL A 110 -5.39 2.51 -6.02
C VAL A 110 -4.20 1.56 -6.02
N ILE A 111 -4.24 0.56 -6.91
CA ILE A 111 -3.39 -0.63 -6.88
C ILE A 111 -2.72 -0.79 -8.24
N LYS A 112 -1.54 -1.39 -8.27
CA LYS A 112 -0.85 -1.71 -9.53
C LYS A 112 -1.66 -2.72 -10.36
N ARG A 113 -1.66 -2.52 -11.69
CA ARG A 113 -2.48 -3.29 -12.65
C ARG A 113 -2.19 -4.80 -12.62
N GLU A 114 -0.96 -5.20 -12.35
CA GLU A 114 -0.54 -6.60 -12.28
C GLU A 114 -1.33 -7.39 -11.22
N MET A 115 -1.78 -6.71 -10.16
CA MET A 115 -2.62 -7.33 -9.14
C MET A 115 -4.01 -7.75 -9.66
N ALA A 116 -4.47 -7.12 -10.74
CA ALA A 116 -5.73 -7.51 -11.38
C ALA A 116 -5.66 -8.89 -12.05
N ALA A 117 -4.46 -9.33 -12.45
CA ALA A 117 -4.21 -10.63 -13.07
C ALA A 117 -4.01 -11.76 -12.06
N VAL A 118 -3.82 -11.44 -10.77
CA VAL A 118 -3.66 -12.46 -9.72
C VAL A 118 -5.02 -13.12 -9.47
N PRO A 119 -5.13 -14.45 -9.65
CA PRO A 119 -6.37 -15.18 -9.40
C PRO A 119 -6.91 -14.91 -7.99
N LEU A 120 -8.23 -14.89 -7.83
CA LEU A 120 -8.95 -14.59 -6.59
C LEU A 120 -8.67 -13.18 -6.04
N ALA A 121 -7.41 -12.77 -5.86
CA ALA A 121 -7.06 -11.43 -5.37
C ALA A 121 -7.57 -10.34 -6.33
N GLY A 122 -7.36 -10.48 -7.64
CA GLY A 122 -7.87 -9.54 -8.64
C GLY A 122 -9.39 -9.44 -8.65
N ALA A 123 -10.08 -10.57 -8.48
CA ALA A 123 -11.55 -10.59 -8.37
C ALA A 123 -12.04 -9.88 -7.10
N LEU A 124 -11.40 -10.18 -5.95
CA LEU A 124 -11.66 -9.54 -4.66
C LEU A 124 -11.50 -8.01 -4.77
N LEU A 125 -10.36 -7.56 -5.28
CA LEU A 125 -10.02 -6.15 -5.37
C LEU A 125 -10.99 -5.39 -6.31
N ARG A 126 -11.34 -5.98 -7.46
CA ARG A 126 -12.36 -5.40 -8.35
C ARG A 126 -13.73 -5.26 -7.66
N ARG A 127 -14.14 -6.31 -6.95
CA ARG A 127 -15.42 -6.31 -6.23
C ARG A 127 -15.46 -5.34 -5.06
N LEU A 128 -14.32 -4.98 -4.49
CA LEU A 128 -14.16 -3.93 -3.48
C LEU A 128 -14.09 -2.52 -4.08
N GLY A 129 -14.17 -2.39 -5.41
CA GLY A 129 -14.10 -1.10 -6.10
C GLY A 129 -12.72 -0.47 -6.04
N SER A 130 -11.67 -1.29 -6.13
CA SER A 130 -10.29 -0.82 -6.27
C SER A 130 -10.02 -0.36 -7.69
N GLU A 131 -9.23 0.70 -7.83
CA GLU A 131 -8.74 1.23 -9.09
C GLU A 131 -7.38 0.61 -9.44
N PHE A 132 -7.20 0.19 -10.69
CA PHE A 132 -5.95 -0.41 -11.13
C PHE A 132 -5.20 0.57 -12.04
N VAL A 133 -3.91 0.77 -11.79
CA VAL A 133 -3.08 1.74 -12.53
C VAL A 133 -1.87 1.04 -13.13
N GLU A 134 -1.73 1.23 -14.46
CA GLU A 134 -0.55 0.83 -15.21
C GLU A 134 0.59 1.85 -14.98
N ARG A 135 1.83 1.36 -14.82
CA ARG A 135 2.99 2.20 -14.52
C ARG A 135 4.07 2.17 -15.58
N PHE A 136 4.11 1.11 -16.38
CA PHE A 136 5.15 0.89 -17.37
C PHE A 136 4.73 1.32 -18.77
N ASP A 137 3.44 1.19 -19.12
CA ASP A 137 2.89 1.64 -20.40
C ASP A 137 2.33 3.07 -20.23
N ARG A 138 2.97 4.06 -20.87
CA ARG A 138 2.59 5.48 -20.77
C ARG A 138 1.16 5.73 -21.27
N THR A 139 0.74 5.06 -22.33
CA THR A 139 -0.59 5.26 -22.94
C THR A 139 -1.70 4.70 -22.05
N ARG A 140 -1.52 3.47 -21.57
CA ARG A 140 -2.45 2.83 -20.63
C ARG A 140 -2.45 3.51 -19.27
N GLY A 141 -1.28 3.90 -18.78
CA GLY A 141 -1.12 4.63 -17.54
C GLY A 141 -1.85 5.97 -17.54
N ALA A 142 -1.83 6.70 -18.66
CA ALA A 142 -2.58 7.95 -18.81
C ALA A 142 -4.10 7.72 -18.76
N ALA A 143 -4.61 6.67 -19.40
CA ALA A 143 -6.04 6.32 -19.36
C ALA A 143 -6.48 5.92 -17.94
N ASP A 144 -5.68 5.12 -17.25
CA ASP A 144 -5.93 4.72 -15.86
C ASP A 144 -5.90 5.91 -14.90
N ALA A 145 -4.91 6.79 -15.04
CA ALA A 145 -4.82 8.03 -14.27
C ALA A 145 -6.07 8.91 -14.45
N ARG A 146 -6.55 9.06 -15.69
CA ARG A 146 -7.80 9.80 -15.97
C ARG A 146 -9.01 9.17 -15.28
N ARG A 147 -9.09 7.83 -15.20
CA ARG A 147 -10.17 7.12 -14.50
C ARG A 147 -10.10 7.37 -13.00
N VAL A 148 -8.93 7.26 -12.39
CA VAL A 148 -8.71 7.57 -10.96
C VAL A 148 -9.06 9.02 -10.65
N LEU A 149 -8.65 9.96 -11.51
CA LEU A 149 -9.00 11.38 -11.36
C LEU A 149 -10.51 11.62 -11.47
N ARG A 150 -11.21 10.97 -12.41
CA ARG A 150 -12.67 11.05 -12.50
C ARG A 150 -13.35 10.52 -11.23
N ASN A 151 -12.90 9.37 -10.70
CA ASN A 151 -13.44 8.84 -9.44
C ASN A 151 -13.25 9.85 -8.30
N ALA A 152 -12.05 10.44 -8.19
CA ALA A 152 -11.79 11.48 -7.20
C ALA A 152 -12.71 12.69 -7.38
N THR A 153 -12.88 13.22 -8.60
CA THR A 153 -13.77 14.38 -8.86
C THR A 153 -15.26 14.07 -8.64
N GLN A 154 -15.65 12.81 -8.68
CA GLN A 154 -17.02 12.35 -8.38
C GLN A 154 -17.29 12.08 -6.88
N GLY A 155 -16.39 12.49 -6.00
CA GLY A 155 -16.56 12.37 -4.55
C GLY A 155 -15.95 11.08 -3.95
N GLY A 156 -15.24 10.28 -4.72
CA GLY A 156 -14.58 9.06 -4.25
C GLY A 156 -13.41 9.36 -3.31
N SER A 157 -13.40 8.72 -2.13
CA SER A 157 -12.25 8.73 -1.23
C SER A 157 -11.28 7.62 -1.62
N LEU A 158 -10.01 7.94 -1.80
CA LEU A 158 -9.01 7.03 -2.34
C LEU A 158 -7.82 6.85 -1.40
N VAL A 159 -7.22 5.66 -1.44
CA VAL A 159 -6.00 5.32 -0.72
C VAL A 159 -4.89 4.99 -1.71
N PHE A 160 -3.72 5.57 -1.50
CA PHE A 160 -2.54 5.34 -2.31
C PHE A 160 -1.34 4.93 -1.46
N PHE A 161 -0.50 4.12 -2.05
CA PHE A 161 0.89 3.96 -1.65
C PHE A 161 1.76 4.78 -2.62
N PRO A 162 2.13 6.01 -2.26
CA PRO A 162 2.78 6.93 -3.20
C PRO A 162 4.19 6.48 -3.60
N GLU A 163 4.82 5.62 -2.82
CA GLU A 163 6.11 5.00 -3.12
C GLU A 163 6.04 4.04 -4.32
N GLY A 164 4.86 3.48 -4.57
CA GLY A 164 4.62 2.58 -5.69
C GLY A 164 5.18 1.17 -5.52
N THR A 165 6.17 0.98 -4.69
CA THR A 165 6.82 -0.28 -4.34
C THR A 165 7.22 -0.28 -2.87
N PHE A 166 7.76 -1.38 -2.37
CA PHE A 166 8.32 -1.46 -1.03
C PHE A 166 9.57 -2.33 -1.01
N THR A 167 10.50 -2.02 -0.10
CA THR A 167 11.81 -2.64 0.01
C THR A 167 12.01 -3.31 1.37
N ARG A 168 13.05 -4.15 1.48
CA ARG A 168 13.47 -4.73 2.77
C ARG A 168 14.14 -3.71 3.67
N THR A 169 14.82 -2.74 3.07
CA THR A 169 15.53 -1.67 3.79
C THR A 169 14.51 -0.75 4.45
N PRO A 170 14.62 -0.48 5.75
CA PRO A 170 13.84 0.55 6.40
C PRO A 170 14.10 1.92 5.78
N GLY A 171 13.04 2.69 5.56
CA GLY A 171 13.13 4.03 4.99
C GLY A 171 11.93 4.37 4.13
N LEU A 172 11.84 5.63 3.72
CA LEU A 172 10.77 6.18 2.89
C LEU A 172 11.31 6.49 1.49
N LEU A 173 10.78 5.82 0.48
CA LEU A 173 11.13 6.04 -0.93
C LEU A 173 10.60 7.37 -1.47
N GLY A 174 10.98 7.71 -2.70
CA GLY A 174 10.42 8.83 -3.43
C GLY A 174 8.93 8.64 -3.71
N PHE A 175 8.17 9.74 -3.79
CA PHE A 175 6.73 9.70 -4.01
C PHE A 175 6.37 10.00 -5.46
N HIS A 176 5.52 9.16 -6.07
CA HIS A 176 4.86 9.44 -7.34
C HIS A 176 3.76 10.50 -7.15
N THR A 177 3.52 11.30 -8.18
CA THR A 177 2.61 12.46 -8.13
C THR A 177 1.11 12.13 -8.18
N GLY A 178 0.72 10.93 -8.57
CA GLY A 178 -0.66 10.58 -8.88
C GLY A 178 -1.68 10.83 -7.76
N ALA A 179 -1.33 10.50 -6.51
CA ALA A 179 -2.19 10.73 -5.34
C ALA A 179 -2.44 12.22 -5.10
N PHE A 180 -1.40 13.03 -5.23
CA PHE A 180 -1.42 14.47 -5.00
C PHE A 180 -2.20 15.19 -6.09
N ALA A 181 -2.01 14.77 -7.34
CA ALA A 181 -2.80 15.27 -8.45
C ALA A 181 -4.30 14.94 -8.28
N ALA A 182 -4.63 13.75 -7.75
CA ALA A 182 -6.02 13.40 -7.45
C ALA A 182 -6.63 14.30 -6.38
N ALA A 183 -5.92 14.58 -5.29
CA ALA A 183 -6.37 15.48 -4.22
C ALA A 183 -6.57 16.92 -4.74
N CYS A 184 -5.60 17.46 -5.49
CA CYS A 184 -5.68 18.79 -6.07
C CYS A 184 -6.85 18.93 -7.07
N ARG A 185 -7.02 17.95 -7.96
CA ARG A 185 -8.10 17.95 -8.95
C ARG A 185 -9.49 17.86 -8.30
N ALA A 186 -9.60 17.10 -7.22
CA ALA A 186 -10.84 16.95 -6.47
C ALA A 186 -11.10 18.09 -5.48
N GLY A 187 -10.14 18.99 -5.26
CA GLY A 187 -10.22 20.03 -4.24
C GLY A 187 -10.41 19.48 -2.83
N CYS A 188 -9.95 18.26 -2.56
CA CYS A 188 -10.18 17.60 -1.28
C CYS A 188 -8.88 17.47 -0.45
N PRO A 189 -9.00 17.36 0.88
CA PRO A 189 -7.83 17.18 1.74
C PRO A 189 -7.02 15.92 1.40
N LEU A 190 -5.70 16.01 1.51
CA LEU A 190 -4.79 14.88 1.52
C LEU A 190 -4.47 14.52 2.97
N VAL A 191 -4.57 13.25 3.30
CA VAL A 191 -4.33 12.73 4.65
C VAL A 191 -3.12 11.81 4.63
N PRO A 192 -1.95 12.25 5.11
CA PRO A 192 -0.82 11.37 5.30
C PRO A 192 -1.08 10.39 6.44
N ALA A 193 -0.68 9.14 6.26
CA ALA A 193 -0.80 8.09 7.27
C ALA A 193 0.47 7.24 7.28
N LEU A 194 0.77 6.66 8.43
CA LEU A 194 1.95 5.82 8.64
C LEU A 194 1.53 4.44 9.13
N LEU A 195 2.16 3.42 8.58
CA LEU A 195 2.11 2.04 9.07
C LEU A 195 3.46 1.66 9.66
N ARG A 196 3.43 1.10 10.86
CA ARG A 196 4.60 0.54 11.56
C ARG A 196 4.30 -0.91 11.95
N GLY A 197 5.34 -1.74 12.02
CA GLY A 197 5.22 -3.15 12.41
C GLY A 197 4.99 -4.12 11.26
N THR A 198 4.37 -3.72 10.16
CA THR A 198 4.03 -4.60 9.03
C THR A 198 5.27 -5.21 8.35
N ARG A 199 6.37 -4.44 8.18
CA ARG A 199 7.66 -4.94 7.64
C ARG A 199 8.23 -6.05 8.52
N ARG A 200 8.12 -5.93 9.85
CA ARG A 200 8.55 -6.95 10.80
C ARG A 200 7.63 -8.18 10.75
N ALA A 201 6.32 -7.96 10.65
CA ALA A 201 5.32 -9.02 10.63
C ALA A 201 5.42 -9.87 9.34
N LEU A 202 5.60 -9.25 8.17
CA LEU A 202 5.83 -9.94 6.90
C LEU A 202 6.76 -9.11 6.01
N PRO A 203 8.08 -9.32 6.10
CA PRO A 203 9.05 -8.56 5.31
C PRO A 203 8.94 -8.85 3.81
N PRO A 204 9.31 -7.90 2.93
CA PRO A 204 9.38 -8.11 1.49
C PRO A 204 10.20 -9.35 1.12
N GLY A 205 9.63 -10.23 0.28
CA GLY A 205 10.25 -11.52 -0.06
C GLY A 205 10.43 -12.47 1.13
N GLY A 206 9.83 -12.18 2.28
CA GLY A 206 9.67 -13.11 3.39
C GLY A 206 8.58 -14.13 3.08
N ALA A 207 8.82 -15.41 3.44
CA ALA A 207 7.83 -16.46 3.23
C ALA A 207 6.90 -16.64 4.44
N TRP A 208 7.35 -16.20 5.63
CA TRP A 208 6.69 -16.55 6.88
C TRP A 208 6.31 -15.31 7.67
N PRO A 209 5.02 -15.19 8.06
CA PRO A 209 4.57 -14.13 8.94
C PRO A 209 5.14 -14.32 10.35
N ARG A 210 5.17 -13.24 11.12
CA ARG A 210 5.57 -13.21 12.52
C ARG A 210 4.51 -12.44 13.31
N PRO A 211 4.16 -12.87 14.52
CA PRO A 211 3.25 -12.12 15.37
C PRO A 211 3.92 -10.79 15.81
N GLY A 212 3.11 -9.80 16.09
CA GLY A 212 3.58 -8.51 16.59
C GLY A 212 2.60 -7.39 16.34
N ALA A 213 2.65 -6.39 17.20
CA ALA A 213 1.77 -5.24 17.10
C ALA A 213 1.99 -4.45 15.79
N ILE A 214 0.88 -3.97 15.25
CA ILE A 214 0.84 -3.10 14.08
C ILE A 214 0.20 -1.78 14.51
N ASP A 215 0.86 -0.68 14.18
CA ASP A 215 0.37 0.66 14.45
C ASP A 215 0.08 1.39 13.14
N MET A 216 -1.10 1.99 13.07
CA MET A 216 -1.45 2.99 12.06
C MET A 216 -1.60 4.35 12.74
N GLU A 217 -0.90 5.35 12.21
CA GLU A 217 -1.03 6.73 12.65
C GLU A 217 -1.53 7.61 11.51
N ILE A 218 -2.64 8.29 11.74
CA ILE A 218 -3.19 9.28 10.81
C ILE A 218 -2.66 10.65 11.22
N LEU A 219 -1.93 11.28 10.32
CA LEU A 219 -1.34 12.59 10.54
C LEU A 219 -2.35 13.71 10.22
N THR A 220 -1.95 14.95 10.49
CA THR A 220 -2.78 16.13 10.21
C THR A 220 -3.08 16.23 8.71
N PRO A 221 -4.34 16.37 8.30
CA PRO A 221 -4.71 16.57 6.91
C PRO A 221 -4.07 17.84 6.32
N LEU A 222 -3.68 17.76 5.07
CA LEU A 222 -3.16 18.86 4.28
C LEU A 222 -4.22 19.33 3.31
N ALA A 223 -4.52 20.63 3.32
CA ALA A 223 -5.41 21.22 2.34
C ALA A 223 -4.76 21.22 0.94
N ALA A 224 -5.52 20.87 -0.09
CA ALA A 224 -5.09 21.03 -1.46
C ALA A 224 -5.11 22.51 -1.81
N ALA A 225 -3.94 23.08 -2.13
CA ALA A 225 -3.82 24.48 -2.58
C ALA A 225 -4.23 24.58 -4.07
N VAL A 226 -5.52 24.53 -4.34
CA VAL A 226 -6.09 24.49 -5.70
C VAL A 226 -5.66 25.72 -6.50
N ASP A 227 -5.55 26.88 -5.84
CA ASP A 227 -5.13 28.15 -6.45
C ASP A 227 -3.68 28.13 -6.97
N ALA A 228 -2.87 27.17 -6.52
CA ALA A 228 -1.49 26.98 -7.00
C ALA A 228 -1.42 26.37 -8.42
N GLY A 229 -2.54 25.96 -9.02
CA GLY A 229 -2.60 25.40 -10.36
C GLY A 229 -1.72 24.14 -10.49
N GLU A 230 -0.83 24.14 -11.49
CA GLU A 230 0.07 23.01 -11.75
C GLU A 230 1.06 22.72 -10.62
N ARG A 231 1.38 23.70 -9.77
CA ARG A 231 2.26 23.54 -8.61
C ARG A 231 1.59 22.90 -7.42
N CYS A 232 0.26 22.77 -7.40
CA CYS A 232 -0.48 22.16 -6.30
C CYS A 232 0.05 20.76 -5.96
N ALA A 233 0.11 19.86 -6.93
CA ALA A 233 0.50 18.47 -6.69
C ALA A 233 1.99 18.31 -6.25
N PRO A 234 2.98 18.98 -6.85
CA PRO A 234 4.35 18.97 -6.34
C PRO A 234 4.47 19.48 -4.91
N LEU A 235 3.89 20.64 -4.59
CA LEU A 235 3.94 21.22 -3.24
C LEU A 235 3.29 20.32 -2.20
N LEU A 236 2.12 19.75 -2.52
CA LEU A 236 1.42 18.85 -1.63
C LEU A 236 2.21 17.55 -1.38
N ARG A 237 2.88 17.03 -2.42
CA ARG A 237 3.77 15.88 -2.34
C ARG A 237 4.93 16.13 -1.39
N GLU A 238 5.63 17.24 -1.56
CA GLU A 238 6.79 17.58 -0.74
C GLU A 238 6.40 17.76 0.73
N ARG A 239 5.32 18.49 1.01
CA ARG A 239 4.81 18.70 2.37
C ARG A 239 4.40 17.38 3.02
N ALA A 240 3.64 16.55 2.32
CA ALA A 240 3.21 15.26 2.84
C ALA A 240 4.39 14.35 3.12
N ARG A 241 5.37 14.29 2.19
CA ARG A 241 6.56 13.47 2.35
C ARG A 241 7.42 13.92 3.52
N ALA A 242 7.67 15.22 3.65
CA ALA A 242 8.44 15.78 4.77
C ALA A 242 7.78 15.46 6.12
N MET A 243 6.45 15.61 6.21
CA MET A 243 5.68 15.27 7.41
C MET A 243 5.77 13.78 7.73
N MET A 244 5.62 12.91 6.72
CA MET A 244 5.68 11.45 6.90
C MET A 244 7.09 11.01 7.31
N LEU A 245 8.14 11.56 6.70
CA LEU A 245 9.53 11.25 7.02
C LEU A 245 9.88 11.63 8.45
N ALA A 246 9.51 12.83 8.87
CA ALA A 246 9.73 13.32 10.24
C ALA A 246 9.01 12.44 11.28
N ALA A 247 7.76 12.05 11.01
CA ALA A 247 6.97 11.24 11.94
C ALA A 247 7.37 9.76 11.92
N LEU A 248 7.82 9.22 10.77
CA LEU A 248 8.24 7.82 10.64
C LEU A 248 9.54 7.53 11.39
N GLY A 249 10.50 8.47 11.36
CA GLY A 249 11.82 8.31 11.98
C GLY A 249 12.72 7.28 11.27
N GLU A 250 12.38 6.90 10.03
CA GLU A 250 13.20 6.04 9.18
C GLU A 250 14.01 6.87 8.17
N PRO A 251 15.11 6.33 7.59
CA PRO A 251 15.95 7.04 6.61
C PRO A 251 15.18 7.51 5.38
N ASP A 252 15.69 8.59 4.77
CA ASP A 252 15.27 9.06 3.45
C ASP A 252 15.93 8.24 2.35
N LEU A 253 15.14 7.53 1.55
CA LEU A 253 15.60 6.69 0.46
C LEU A 253 15.30 7.30 -0.93
N THR A 254 15.10 8.61 -1.03
CA THR A 254 14.76 9.28 -2.30
C THR A 254 15.82 9.08 -3.38
N CYS A 255 17.09 8.94 -2.99
CA CYS A 255 18.22 8.72 -3.89
C CYS A 255 18.53 7.25 -4.12
N CYS A 256 17.72 6.33 -3.61
CA CYS A 256 17.91 4.89 -3.78
C CYS A 256 17.04 4.35 -4.92
N ASP A 257 17.51 3.26 -5.55
CA ASP A 257 16.70 2.50 -6.51
C ASP A 257 15.52 1.78 -5.83
N ASP A 258 14.66 1.12 -6.61
CA ASP A 258 13.51 0.36 -6.12
C ASP A 258 13.89 -0.77 -5.15
N THR A 259 15.17 -1.09 -5.00
CA THR A 259 15.68 -2.07 -4.03
C THR A 259 16.17 -1.44 -2.73
N GLY A 260 16.18 -0.10 -2.64
CA GLY A 260 16.70 0.67 -1.52
C GLY A 260 18.23 0.78 -1.51
N ARG A 261 18.88 0.57 -2.66
CA ARG A 261 20.32 0.68 -2.83
C ARG A 261 20.67 2.09 -3.31
N PRO A 262 21.69 2.77 -2.75
CA PRO A 262 22.14 4.05 -3.27
C PRO A 262 22.61 3.90 -4.72
N PRO A 263 22.49 4.95 -5.56
CA PRO A 263 22.99 4.92 -6.93
C PRO A 263 24.48 4.59 -6.93
N ASP A 264 24.89 3.71 -7.84
CA ASP A 264 26.27 3.30 -7.98
C ASP A 264 27.12 4.48 -8.47
N THR A 265 27.75 5.18 -7.53
CA THR A 265 28.61 6.33 -7.81
C THR A 265 29.90 5.97 -8.55
N THR A 266 30.21 4.67 -8.71
CA THR A 266 31.40 4.20 -9.42
C THR A 266 31.26 4.33 -10.94
N ARG A 267 30.05 4.32 -11.50
CA ARG A 267 29.82 4.51 -12.95
C ARG A 267 30.00 5.95 -13.43
N ALA A 268 29.92 6.94 -12.56
CA ALA A 268 30.08 8.37 -12.95
C ALA A 268 31.55 8.77 -13.15
N ARG A 269 32.52 7.96 -12.72
CA ARG A 269 33.97 8.26 -12.86
C ARG A 269 34.63 7.69 -14.10
N SER A 270 33.92 6.94 -14.95
CA SER A 270 34.46 6.28 -16.15
C SER A 270 33.99 6.90 -17.47
N ALA A 271 33.52 8.13 -17.49
CA ALA A 271 33.34 8.88 -18.73
C ALA A 271 34.75 9.30 -19.24
N PRO A 272 35.18 8.87 -20.44
CA PRO A 272 36.47 9.31 -20.97
C PRO A 272 36.43 10.79 -21.24
N ALA A 273 37.42 11.52 -20.70
CA ALA A 273 37.64 12.92 -21.02
C ALA A 273 37.80 13.05 -22.54
N SER A 274 36.88 13.76 -23.19
CA SER A 274 37.07 14.20 -24.57
C SER A 274 38.32 15.08 -24.62
N ARG A 275 39.33 14.59 -25.30
CA ARG A 275 40.53 15.38 -25.62
C ARG A 275 40.17 16.46 -26.63
N PRO A 276 40.84 17.62 -26.55
CA PRO A 276 40.64 18.76 -27.41
C PRO A 276 40.98 18.53 -28.88
#